data_199ba48178aa8a4f2f4330b74faaa921
#
_entry.id   199ba48178aa8a4f2f4330b74faaa921
#
_cell.length_a   1.000
_cell.length_b   1.000
_cell.length_c   1.000
_cell.angle_alpha   90.00
_cell.angle_beta   90.00
_cell.angle_gamma   90.00
#
_symmetry.space_group_name_H-M   'P 1'
#
loop_
_entity.id
_entity.type
_entity.pdbx_description
1 polymer ?
#
loop_
_entity_poly.entity_id
_entity_poly.type
_entity_poly.pdbx_seq_one_letter_code
_entity_poly.pdbx_strand_id
1 'polypeptide(L)'
;MKLIDNVNNRLGDDLKESIRKGSKLSIAASTFSIYAFEALKKELGKIDELRFIFSSPTFVEEELQKQSRQFYIPNIVRESEICGGEFELRLMNQLNQRAIAKECSRWVKEKVTFKTNKHNNQMLNGMIHLKNSEEEAFAYANVHSFTTSDLGITHKKGFPTLIQKSNFPDSSAYLDWFNQIWNNEEDLKDVTKRVQDYFESAYKENSPEFIYFITLYNIFNDFLDD
;
A
#
# COMPACT_ATOMS: atom_id res chain seq x y z
N MET A 1 -14.07 6.53 21.96
CA MET A 1 -12.67 6.31 21.53
C MET A 1 -12.28 4.87 21.82
N LYS A 2 -11.74 4.14 20.82
CA LYS A 2 -11.25 2.76 20.95
C LYS A 2 -9.77 2.72 20.57
N LEU A 3 -8.97 1.95 21.30
CA LEU A 3 -7.56 1.76 20.98
C LEU A 3 -7.36 0.40 20.29
N ILE A 4 -6.54 0.39 19.25
CA ILE A 4 -6.16 -0.78 18.47
C ILE A 4 -4.64 -0.94 18.62
N ASP A 5 -4.20 -2.11 19.06
CA ASP A 5 -2.80 -2.41 19.39
C ASP A 5 -2.12 -3.33 18.36
N ASN A 6 -2.87 -3.82 17.39
CA ASN A 6 -2.43 -4.81 16.40
C ASN A 6 -1.92 -6.13 17.00
N VAL A 7 -2.23 -6.38 18.26
CA VAL A 7 -1.93 -7.64 18.97
C VAL A 7 -3.23 -8.36 19.33
N ASN A 8 -4.01 -7.77 20.22
CA ASN A 8 -5.33 -8.28 20.64
C ASN A 8 -6.46 -7.74 19.76
N ASN A 9 -6.35 -6.47 19.38
CA ASN A 9 -7.27 -5.78 18.48
C ASN A 9 -6.51 -5.36 17.22
N ARG A 10 -6.80 -6.00 16.09
CA ARG A 10 -6.12 -5.74 14.84
C ARG A 10 -6.87 -4.73 13.99
N LEU A 11 -6.15 -3.81 13.37
CA LEU A 11 -6.73 -2.83 12.45
C LEU A 11 -7.42 -3.51 11.26
N GLY A 12 -6.77 -4.54 10.71
CA GLY A 12 -7.33 -5.28 9.58
C GLY A 12 -8.68 -5.93 9.88
N ASP A 13 -8.85 -6.48 11.09
CA ASP A 13 -10.11 -7.10 11.50
C ASP A 13 -11.20 -6.03 11.74
N ASP A 14 -10.84 -4.93 12.40
CA ASP A 14 -11.76 -3.80 12.62
C ASP A 14 -12.22 -3.17 11.28
N LEU A 15 -11.32 -3.04 10.29
CA LEU A 15 -11.69 -2.58 8.95
C LEU A 15 -12.62 -3.56 8.22
N LYS A 16 -12.37 -4.89 8.33
CA LYS A 16 -13.26 -5.91 7.75
C LYS A 16 -14.68 -5.83 8.31
N GLU A 17 -14.79 -5.57 9.61
CA GLU A 17 -16.07 -5.40 10.28
C GLU A 17 -16.75 -4.08 9.97
N SER A 18 -15.98 -3.02 9.72
CA SER A 18 -16.51 -1.66 9.55
C SER A 18 -16.87 -1.32 8.11
N ILE A 19 -16.17 -1.86 7.10
CA ILE A 19 -16.41 -1.56 5.68
C ILE A 19 -17.73 -2.16 5.22
N ARG A 20 -18.57 -1.35 4.59
CA ARG A 20 -19.85 -1.72 4.01
C ARG A 20 -19.86 -1.51 2.49
N LYS A 21 -20.93 -1.96 1.84
CA LYS A 21 -21.15 -1.65 0.42
C LYS A 21 -21.40 -0.14 0.26
N GLY A 22 -20.67 0.49 -0.65
CA GLY A 22 -20.77 1.93 -0.88
C GLY A 22 -19.87 2.78 0.02
N SER A 23 -19.04 2.17 0.89
CA SER A 23 -18.10 2.91 1.73
C SER A 23 -17.15 3.74 0.89
N LYS A 24 -16.73 4.89 1.43
CA LYS A 24 -15.65 5.73 0.90
C LYS A 24 -14.49 5.76 1.87
N LEU A 25 -13.29 5.50 1.36
CA LEU A 25 -12.06 5.53 2.15
C LEU A 25 -11.20 6.73 1.76
N SER A 26 -10.59 7.35 2.78
CA SER A 26 -9.57 8.39 2.61
C SER A 26 -8.38 7.99 3.47
N ILE A 27 -7.24 7.76 2.85
CA ILE A 27 -6.03 7.23 3.51
C ILE A 27 -4.88 8.19 3.26
N ALA A 28 -4.19 8.60 4.33
CA ALA A 28 -2.87 9.22 4.26
C ALA A 28 -1.87 8.26 4.90
N ALA A 29 -0.89 7.78 4.12
CA ALA A 29 0.09 6.81 4.59
C ALA A 29 1.37 6.86 3.73
N SER A 30 2.49 6.38 4.28
CA SER A 30 3.76 6.38 3.55
C SER A 30 3.83 5.33 2.45
N THR A 31 3.10 4.24 2.58
CA THR A 31 3.22 3.07 1.69
C THR A 31 1.86 2.44 1.44
N PHE A 32 1.62 2.02 0.21
CA PHE A 32 0.50 1.16 -0.20
C PHE A 32 1.04 -0.20 -0.63
N SER A 33 0.55 -1.29 -0.02
CA SER A 33 0.98 -2.66 -0.32
C SER A 33 -0.11 -3.45 -1.05
N ILE A 34 0.28 -4.16 -2.12
CA ILE A 34 -0.61 -5.09 -2.82
C ILE A 34 -1.06 -6.24 -1.92
N TYR A 35 -0.26 -6.63 -0.93
CA TYR A 35 -0.62 -7.65 0.05
C TYR A 35 -1.65 -7.16 1.07
N ALA A 36 -1.62 -5.87 1.43
CA ALA A 36 -2.67 -5.25 2.23
C ALA A 36 -3.99 -5.22 1.45
N PHE A 37 -3.93 -4.91 0.15
CA PHE A 37 -5.09 -5.04 -0.75
C PHE A 37 -5.62 -6.48 -0.75
N GLU A 38 -4.76 -7.49 -0.96
CA GLU A 38 -5.17 -8.90 -1.00
C GLU A 38 -5.84 -9.34 0.30
N ALA A 39 -5.29 -8.93 1.45
CA ALA A 39 -5.83 -9.27 2.76
C ALA A 39 -7.22 -8.65 3.04
N LEU A 40 -7.54 -7.53 2.40
CA LEU A 40 -8.81 -6.80 2.52
C LEU A 40 -9.64 -6.82 1.22
N LYS A 41 -9.27 -7.65 0.24
CA LYS A 41 -9.83 -7.66 -1.11
C LYS A 41 -11.35 -7.75 -1.16
N LYS A 42 -11.95 -8.59 -0.30
CA LYS A 42 -13.41 -8.75 -0.22
C LYS A 42 -14.10 -7.46 0.21
N GLU A 43 -13.53 -6.77 1.17
CA GLU A 43 -14.06 -5.54 1.73
C GLU A 43 -13.79 -4.37 0.78
N LEU A 44 -12.57 -4.26 0.27
CA LEU A 44 -12.19 -3.23 -0.70
C LEU A 44 -12.95 -3.36 -2.04
N GLY A 45 -13.43 -4.57 -2.38
CA GLY A 45 -14.33 -4.77 -3.51
C GLY A 45 -15.70 -4.10 -3.32
N LYS A 46 -16.15 -3.87 -2.09
CA LYS A 46 -17.47 -3.29 -1.75
C LYS A 46 -17.48 -1.76 -1.74
N ILE A 47 -16.31 -1.11 -1.62
CA ILE A 47 -16.24 0.35 -1.53
C ILE A 47 -16.58 1.01 -2.87
N ASP A 48 -17.02 2.25 -2.82
CA ASP A 48 -17.24 3.06 -4.02
C ASP A 48 -15.97 3.77 -4.46
N GLU A 49 -15.20 4.28 -3.50
CA GLU A 49 -14.03 5.12 -3.76
C GLU A 49 -12.95 4.94 -2.68
N LEU A 50 -11.69 5.00 -3.11
CA LEU A 50 -10.54 5.18 -2.23
C LEU A 50 -9.68 6.34 -2.71
N ARG A 51 -9.44 7.32 -1.84
CA ARG A 51 -8.51 8.42 -2.03
C ARG A 51 -7.27 8.17 -1.18
N PHE A 52 -6.11 8.12 -1.80
CA PHE A 52 -4.86 7.82 -1.11
C PHE A 52 -3.83 8.93 -1.29
N ILE A 53 -3.28 9.42 -0.18
CA ILE A 53 -2.16 10.37 -0.18
C ILE A 53 -0.91 9.65 0.32
N PHE A 54 0.14 9.62 -0.50
CA PHE A 54 1.46 9.25 -0.02
C PHE A 54 2.01 10.38 0.85
N SER A 55 2.24 10.09 2.14
CA SER A 55 2.67 11.08 3.13
C SER A 55 4.08 11.63 2.90
N SER A 56 4.90 10.91 2.14
CA SER A 56 6.21 11.33 1.66
C SER A 56 6.23 11.38 0.13
N PRO A 57 7.11 12.16 -0.51
CA PRO A 57 7.25 12.18 -1.95
C PRO A 57 7.51 10.79 -2.51
N THR A 58 6.57 10.32 -3.33
CA THR A 58 6.60 9.02 -3.98
C THR A 58 6.20 9.20 -5.42
N PHE A 59 6.90 8.58 -6.36
CA PHE A 59 6.68 8.77 -7.82
C PHE A 59 6.85 10.22 -8.32
N VAL A 60 7.50 11.10 -7.57
CA VAL A 60 7.90 12.43 -8.03
C VAL A 60 9.12 12.27 -8.92
N GLU A 61 9.15 12.93 -10.09
CA GLU A 61 10.38 13.02 -10.87
C GLU A 61 11.38 13.85 -10.08
N GLU A 62 12.46 13.24 -9.66
CA GLU A 62 13.65 14.02 -9.41
C GLU A 62 14.08 14.58 -10.78
N GLU A 63 13.82 15.86 -11.01
CA GLU A 63 14.69 16.61 -11.89
C GLU A 63 16.03 16.56 -11.19
N LEU A 64 16.87 15.59 -11.55
CA LEU A 64 18.30 15.80 -11.46
C LEU A 64 19.09 14.53 -11.53
N GLN A 65 20.14 14.71 -12.29
CA GLN A 65 21.43 14.02 -12.25
C GLN A 65 21.40 12.52 -12.47
N LYS A 66 21.84 12.20 -13.64
CA LYS A 66 22.47 10.95 -14.05
C LYS A 66 23.45 10.44 -12.98
N GLN A 67 22.94 9.81 -11.96
CA GLN A 67 23.74 8.91 -11.13
C GLN A 67 22.89 7.70 -10.77
N SER A 68 23.33 6.56 -11.29
CA SER A 68 23.03 5.18 -10.88
C SER A 68 21.56 4.89 -10.58
N ARG A 69 20.88 4.31 -11.54
CA ARG A 69 19.57 3.67 -11.40
C ARG A 69 19.63 2.55 -10.36
N GLN A 70 19.54 2.89 -9.11
CA GLN A 70 19.09 1.96 -8.10
C GLN A 70 17.60 2.18 -7.93
N PHE A 71 16.81 1.33 -8.55
CA PHE A 71 15.40 1.18 -8.24
C PHE A 71 15.30 0.70 -6.80
N TYR A 72 14.91 1.59 -5.90
CA TYR A 72 14.49 1.20 -4.57
C TYR A 72 13.13 0.52 -4.69
N ILE A 73 13.13 -0.78 -4.89
CA ILE A 73 11.96 -1.62 -4.67
C ILE A 73 11.81 -1.66 -3.15
N PRO A 74 10.75 -1.07 -2.56
CA PRO A 74 10.52 -1.22 -1.13
C PRO A 74 10.44 -2.72 -0.83
N ASN A 75 11.39 -3.20 -0.06
CA ASN A 75 11.59 -4.56 0.43
C ASN A 75 10.40 -5.54 0.30
N ILE A 76 10.22 -6.11 -0.87
CA ILE A 76 9.41 -7.33 -1.09
C ILE A 76 10.18 -8.57 -0.56
N VAL A 77 11.43 -8.40 -0.16
CA VAL A 77 12.40 -9.49 0.12
C VAL A 77 12.41 -9.97 1.58
N ARG A 78 11.50 -9.52 2.46
CA ARG A 78 11.57 -9.93 3.89
C ARG A 78 10.49 -10.91 4.38
N GLU A 79 9.76 -11.58 3.52
CA GLU A 79 8.86 -12.68 3.94
C GLU A 79 9.40 -14.08 3.60
N SER A 80 10.68 -14.23 3.26
CA SER A 80 11.28 -15.49 2.83
C SER A 80 12.01 -16.27 3.92
N GLU A 81 11.46 -16.39 5.10
CA GLU A 81 12.07 -17.25 6.12
C GLU A 81 11.14 -18.37 6.62
N ILE A 82 10.37 -19.05 5.78
CA ILE A 82 9.79 -20.36 6.17
C ILE A 82 9.43 -21.20 4.93
N CYS A 83 10.12 -22.37 4.78
CA CYS A 83 9.75 -23.60 4.09
C CYS A 83 9.94 -23.73 2.56
N GLY A 84 10.74 -24.72 2.18
CA GLY A 84 10.85 -25.31 0.85
C GLY A 84 12.03 -24.81 0.03
N GLY A 85 12.49 -25.55 -0.95
CA GLY A 85 13.64 -25.21 -1.76
C GLY A 85 13.55 -23.77 -2.30
N GLU A 86 14.61 -23.02 -2.12
CA GLU A 86 14.66 -21.55 -2.33
C GLU A 86 14.18 -21.14 -3.73
N PHE A 87 14.37 -21.98 -4.72
CA PHE A 87 13.95 -21.73 -6.10
C PHE A 87 12.43 -21.89 -6.33
N GLU A 88 11.81 -22.93 -5.75
CA GLU A 88 10.37 -23.16 -5.89
C GLU A 88 9.54 -22.10 -5.17
N LEU A 89 10.02 -21.65 -3.99
CA LEU A 89 9.43 -20.57 -3.24
C LEU A 89 9.51 -19.24 -4.00
N ARG A 90 10.66 -18.92 -4.61
CA ARG A 90 10.81 -17.71 -5.43
C ARG A 90 9.87 -17.73 -6.64
N LEU A 91 9.72 -18.85 -7.29
CA LEU A 91 8.84 -18.99 -8.47
C LEU A 91 7.36 -18.90 -8.08
N MET A 92 6.92 -19.59 -7.03
CA MET A 92 5.55 -19.53 -6.53
C MET A 92 5.21 -18.12 -6.01
N ASN A 93 6.14 -17.48 -5.28
CA ASN A 93 5.96 -16.11 -4.81
C ASN A 93 5.83 -15.13 -5.97
N GLN A 94 6.63 -15.26 -7.02
CA GLN A 94 6.53 -14.41 -8.21
C GLN A 94 5.21 -14.59 -8.95
N LEU A 95 4.71 -15.82 -9.09
CA LEU A 95 3.42 -16.09 -9.74
C LEU A 95 2.26 -15.54 -8.93
N ASN A 96 2.27 -15.72 -7.61
CA ASN A 96 1.26 -15.18 -6.71
C ASN A 96 1.30 -13.65 -6.71
N GLN A 97 2.47 -13.04 -6.66
CA GLN A 97 2.64 -11.60 -6.73
C GLN A 97 2.06 -11.01 -8.02
N ARG A 98 2.29 -11.66 -9.16
CA ARG A 98 1.73 -11.24 -10.45
C ARG A 98 0.21 -11.31 -10.47
N ALA A 99 -0.38 -12.38 -9.94
CA ALA A 99 -1.83 -12.52 -9.86
C ALA A 99 -2.45 -11.41 -8.98
N ILE A 100 -1.88 -11.18 -7.79
CA ILE A 100 -2.30 -10.13 -6.86
C ILE A 100 -2.13 -8.74 -7.50
N ALA A 101 -0.97 -8.47 -8.13
CA ALA A 101 -0.71 -7.19 -8.79
C ALA A 101 -1.71 -6.92 -9.93
N LYS A 102 -2.07 -7.94 -10.72
CA LYS A 102 -3.06 -7.84 -11.80
C LYS A 102 -4.45 -7.49 -11.27
N GLU A 103 -4.87 -8.16 -10.21
CA GLU A 103 -6.17 -7.88 -9.57
C GLU A 103 -6.19 -6.51 -8.90
N CYS A 104 -5.13 -6.17 -8.16
CA CYS A 104 -4.96 -4.87 -7.54
C CYS A 104 -4.97 -3.75 -8.58
N SER A 105 -4.24 -3.90 -9.70
CA SER A 105 -4.22 -2.92 -10.79
C SER A 105 -5.61 -2.67 -11.38
N ARG A 106 -6.40 -3.73 -11.58
CA ARG A 106 -7.78 -3.60 -12.07
C ARG A 106 -8.65 -2.82 -11.09
N TRP A 107 -8.60 -3.18 -9.83
CA TRP A 107 -9.35 -2.50 -8.77
C TRP A 107 -8.92 -1.03 -8.61
N VAL A 108 -7.62 -0.76 -8.68
CA VAL A 108 -7.07 0.62 -8.62
C VAL A 108 -7.61 1.47 -9.77
N LYS A 109 -7.66 0.94 -10.99
CA LYS A 109 -8.21 1.67 -12.15
C LYS A 109 -9.66 2.10 -11.97
N GLU A 110 -10.43 1.29 -11.26
CA GLU A 110 -11.87 1.52 -11.12
C GLU A 110 -12.22 2.41 -9.91
N LYS A 111 -11.42 2.34 -8.84
CA LYS A 111 -11.86 2.85 -7.53
C LYS A 111 -10.87 3.76 -6.80
N VAL A 112 -9.63 3.87 -7.27
CA VAL A 112 -8.58 4.53 -6.49
C VAL A 112 -7.98 5.72 -7.20
N THR A 113 -7.85 6.82 -6.45
CA THR A 113 -7.06 7.98 -6.86
C THR A 113 -5.90 8.15 -5.91
N PHE A 114 -4.68 8.30 -6.46
CA PHE A 114 -3.46 8.50 -5.70
C PHE A 114 -2.92 9.90 -5.89
N LYS A 115 -2.61 10.56 -4.78
CA LYS A 115 -1.82 11.78 -4.75
C LYS A 115 -0.57 11.59 -3.91
N THR A 116 0.46 12.36 -4.18
CA THR A 116 1.71 12.36 -3.39
C THR A 116 2.04 13.76 -2.91
N ASN A 117 2.62 13.84 -1.72
CA ASN A 117 3.22 15.05 -1.22
C ASN A 117 4.44 15.42 -2.10
N LYS A 118 4.56 16.69 -2.46
CA LYS A 118 5.68 17.23 -3.24
C LYS A 118 6.90 17.57 -2.37
N HIS A 119 6.72 17.72 -1.07
CA HIS A 119 7.72 18.26 -0.15
C HIS A 119 8.38 17.16 0.69
N ASN A 120 9.69 17.06 0.60
CA ASN A 120 10.49 16.08 1.37
C ASN A 120 10.52 16.35 2.88
N ASN A 121 10.30 17.60 3.29
CA ASN A 121 10.50 18.04 4.67
C ASN A 121 9.21 18.05 5.52
N GLN A 122 8.08 17.70 4.94
CA GLN A 122 6.79 17.67 5.62
C GLN A 122 6.17 16.29 5.46
N MET A 123 6.26 15.48 6.51
CA MET A 123 5.54 14.19 6.53
C MET A 123 4.12 14.45 7.06
N LEU A 124 3.12 13.95 6.32
CA LEU A 124 1.74 13.95 6.77
C LEU A 124 1.53 12.89 7.85
N ASN A 125 0.70 13.21 8.83
CA ASN A 125 0.28 12.21 9.81
C ASN A 125 -0.53 11.11 9.14
N GLY A 126 -0.16 9.87 9.44
CA GLY A 126 -0.83 8.72 8.87
C GLY A 126 -2.22 8.50 9.48
N MET A 127 -3.21 8.33 8.62
CA MET A 127 -4.59 8.10 9.03
C MET A 127 -5.40 7.33 7.99
N ILE A 128 -6.47 6.68 8.46
CA ILE A 128 -7.54 6.14 7.61
C ILE A 128 -8.87 6.77 8.06
N HIS A 129 -9.64 7.30 7.13
CA HIS A 129 -11.03 7.66 7.36
C HIS A 129 -11.93 6.77 6.51
N LEU A 130 -12.93 6.19 7.14
CA LEU A 130 -13.95 5.34 6.55
C LEU A 130 -15.32 5.99 6.75
N LYS A 131 -16.03 6.26 5.64
CA LYS A 131 -17.39 6.80 5.65
C LYS A 131 -18.34 5.80 5.00
N ASN A 132 -19.29 5.29 5.78
CA ASN A 132 -20.38 4.43 5.29
C ASN A 132 -21.64 5.25 4.97
N SER A 133 -21.97 6.22 5.84
CA SER A 133 -23.07 7.17 5.71
C SER A 133 -22.72 8.49 6.38
N GLU A 134 -23.64 9.45 6.44
CA GLU A 134 -23.38 10.73 7.12
C GLU A 134 -23.16 10.55 8.63
N GLU A 135 -23.80 9.57 9.26
CA GLU A 135 -23.73 9.31 10.70
C GLU A 135 -22.87 8.09 11.06
N GLU A 136 -22.50 7.26 10.08
CA GLU A 136 -21.63 6.09 10.27
C GLU A 136 -20.28 6.32 9.62
N ALA A 137 -19.37 6.96 10.36
CA ALA A 137 -18.01 7.23 9.93
C ALA A 137 -17.01 6.96 11.05
N PHE A 138 -15.82 6.50 10.66
CA PHE A 138 -14.73 6.13 11.55
C PHE A 138 -13.43 6.77 11.08
N ALA A 139 -12.60 7.20 12.01
CA ALA A 139 -11.23 7.63 11.73
C ALA A 139 -10.26 6.80 12.56
N TYR A 140 -9.15 6.43 11.96
CA TYR A 140 -8.04 5.71 12.57
C TYR A 140 -6.79 6.58 12.45
N ALA A 141 -6.31 7.10 13.56
CA ALA A 141 -5.10 7.92 13.64
C ALA A 141 -3.88 7.06 13.95
N ASN A 142 -2.70 7.56 13.58
CA ASN A 142 -1.40 6.88 13.75
C ASN A 142 -1.23 5.60 12.90
N VAL A 143 -1.82 5.60 11.70
CA VAL A 143 -1.62 4.53 10.71
C VAL A 143 -0.52 4.97 9.76
N HIS A 144 0.73 4.55 10.00
CA HIS A 144 1.87 5.03 9.23
C HIS A 144 1.94 4.50 7.80
N SER A 145 1.54 3.24 7.59
CA SER A 145 1.57 2.60 6.28
C SER A 145 0.32 1.74 6.08
N PHE A 146 -0.04 1.53 4.83
CA PHE A 146 -1.09 0.57 4.47
C PHE A 146 -0.44 -0.74 4.02
N THR A 147 0.05 -1.51 4.99
CA THR A 147 0.76 -2.79 4.82
C THR A 147 0.14 -3.88 5.68
N THR A 148 0.42 -5.15 5.40
CA THR A 148 -0.07 -6.28 6.22
C THR A 148 0.40 -6.19 7.66
N SER A 149 1.60 -5.67 7.91
CA SER A 149 2.12 -5.49 9.27
C SER A 149 1.41 -4.37 10.03
N ASP A 150 1.11 -3.24 9.38
CA ASP A 150 0.39 -2.14 10.02
C ASP A 150 -1.12 -2.41 10.14
N LEU A 151 -1.65 -3.35 9.35
CA LEU A 151 -2.99 -3.93 9.56
C LEU A 151 -3.05 -4.98 10.69
N GLY A 152 -1.90 -5.38 11.26
CA GLY A 152 -1.81 -6.40 12.30
C GLY A 152 -2.01 -7.84 11.76
N ILE A 153 -1.92 -8.05 10.45
CA ILE A 153 -2.10 -9.37 9.81
C ILE A 153 -0.82 -10.18 9.88
N THR A 154 0.32 -9.54 9.64
CA THR A 154 1.66 -10.14 9.78
C THR A 154 2.36 -9.57 11.01
N HIS A 155 3.21 -10.39 11.62
CA HIS A 155 3.94 -9.99 12.82
C HIS A 155 4.96 -8.90 12.51
N LYS A 156 4.91 -7.78 13.25
CA LYS A 156 5.89 -6.70 13.14
C LYS A 156 6.97 -6.90 14.20
N LYS A 157 8.24 -6.96 13.78
CA LYS A 157 9.37 -6.90 14.73
C LYS A 157 9.44 -5.47 15.29
N GLY A 158 9.42 -5.32 16.61
CA GLY A 158 9.52 -4.03 17.29
C GLY A 158 8.29 -3.70 18.15
N PHE A 159 8.18 -2.44 18.54
CA PHE A 159 7.09 -1.99 19.38
C PHE A 159 5.77 -1.93 18.60
N PRO A 160 4.64 -2.38 19.16
CA PRO A 160 3.34 -2.28 18.54
C PRO A 160 2.95 -0.80 18.38
N THR A 161 2.35 -0.47 17.23
CA THR A 161 1.79 0.87 16.99
C THR A 161 0.43 0.97 17.66
N LEU A 162 0.22 2.00 18.45
CA LEU A 162 -1.08 2.26 19.07
C LEU A 162 -1.91 3.17 18.13
N ILE A 163 -2.99 2.60 17.60
CA ILE A 163 -3.89 3.27 16.68
C ILE A 163 -5.13 3.71 17.46
N GLN A 164 -5.53 4.95 17.26
CA GLN A 164 -6.71 5.53 17.89
C GLN A 164 -7.87 5.51 16.90
N LYS A 165 -8.96 4.81 17.27
CA LYS A 165 -10.23 4.86 16.52
C LYS A 165 -11.18 5.88 17.14
N SER A 166 -11.68 6.78 16.31
CA SER A 166 -12.74 7.77 16.63
C SER A 166 -13.97 7.49 15.76
N ASN A 167 -15.15 7.65 16.33
CA ASN A 167 -16.41 7.50 15.64
C ASN A 167 -16.99 8.89 15.28
N PHE A 168 -18.04 8.94 14.48
CA PHE A 168 -18.83 10.14 14.31
C PHE A 168 -19.40 10.62 15.68
N PRO A 169 -19.44 11.94 15.99
CA PRO A 169 -19.02 13.06 15.10
C PRO A 169 -17.52 13.35 15.09
N ASP A 170 -16.71 12.85 16.02
CA ASP A 170 -15.29 13.19 16.16
C ASP A 170 -14.47 12.84 14.90
N SER A 171 -14.87 11.77 14.18
CA SER A 171 -14.20 11.38 12.94
C SER A 171 -14.31 12.42 11.82
N SER A 172 -15.27 13.34 11.87
CA SER A 172 -15.48 14.38 10.85
C SER A 172 -14.29 15.31 10.75
N ALA A 173 -13.68 15.69 11.88
CA ALA A 173 -12.50 16.55 11.89
C ALA A 173 -11.32 15.95 11.09
N TYR A 174 -11.16 14.63 11.10
CA TYR A 174 -10.15 13.95 10.30
C TYR A 174 -10.46 14.01 8.81
N LEU A 175 -11.73 13.88 8.43
CA LEU A 175 -12.15 14.00 7.04
C LEU A 175 -11.96 15.43 6.53
N ASP A 176 -12.30 16.44 7.33
CA ASP A 176 -12.12 17.85 6.98
C ASP A 176 -10.64 18.18 6.78
N TRP A 177 -9.77 17.73 7.70
CA TRP A 177 -8.33 17.85 7.56
C TRP A 177 -7.82 17.16 6.29
N PHE A 178 -8.26 15.93 6.03
CA PHE A 178 -7.90 15.21 4.81
C PHE A 178 -8.33 15.96 3.56
N ASN A 179 -9.56 16.49 3.52
CA ASN A 179 -10.10 17.23 2.38
C ASN A 179 -9.35 18.54 2.13
N GLN A 180 -8.93 19.24 3.17
CA GLN A 180 -8.09 20.45 3.03
C GLN A 180 -6.79 20.13 2.32
N ILE A 181 -6.11 19.04 2.71
CA ILE A 181 -4.87 18.61 2.08
C ILE A 181 -5.15 18.08 0.66
N TRP A 182 -6.17 17.22 0.49
CA TRP A 182 -6.51 16.62 -0.79
C TRP A 182 -6.76 17.64 -1.89
N ASN A 183 -7.36 18.77 -1.54
CA ASN A 183 -7.68 19.85 -2.48
C ASN A 183 -6.54 20.85 -2.68
N ASN A 184 -5.44 20.71 -1.95
CA ASN A 184 -4.28 21.58 -2.10
C ASN A 184 -3.38 21.08 -3.26
N GLU A 185 -3.55 21.70 -4.43
CA GLU A 185 -2.77 21.38 -5.64
C GLU A 185 -1.33 21.91 -5.59
N GLU A 186 -1.04 22.88 -4.71
CA GLU A 186 0.32 23.40 -4.55
C GLU A 186 1.21 22.35 -3.91
N ASP A 187 0.72 21.64 -2.90
CA ASP A 187 1.48 20.67 -2.11
C ASP A 187 1.33 19.23 -2.60
N LEU A 188 0.24 18.90 -3.27
CA LEU A 188 -0.02 17.55 -3.78
C LEU A 188 0.06 17.46 -5.30
N LYS A 189 0.52 16.31 -5.78
CA LYS A 189 0.54 15.91 -7.19
C LYS A 189 -0.24 14.61 -7.39
N ASP A 190 -1.11 14.57 -8.41
CA ASP A 190 -1.73 13.32 -8.84
C ASP A 190 -0.69 12.38 -9.45
N VAL A 191 -0.63 11.17 -8.94
CA VAL A 191 0.28 10.11 -9.39
C VAL A 191 -0.48 8.82 -9.75
N THR A 192 -1.80 8.89 -9.87
CA THR A 192 -2.68 7.73 -10.11
C THR A 192 -2.21 6.92 -11.32
N LYS A 193 -1.95 7.59 -12.44
CA LYS A 193 -1.48 6.90 -13.65
C LYS A 193 -0.13 6.23 -13.45
N ARG A 194 0.80 6.87 -12.75
CA ARG A 194 2.14 6.29 -12.47
C ARG A 194 2.06 5.05 -11.59
N VAL A 195 1.19 5.07 -10.58
CA VAL A 195 0.93 3.90 -9.72
C VAL A 195 0.31 2.77 -10.53
N GLN A 196 -0.63 3.08 -11.41
CA GLN A 196 -1.23 2.11 -12.34
C GLN A 196 -0.18 1.49 -13.27
N ASP A 197 0.64 2.31 -13.91
CA ASP A 197 1.72 1.86 -14.80
C ASP A 197 2.73 0.99 -14.04
N TYR A 198 3.04 1.34 -12.78
CA TYR A 198 3.91 0.55 -11.92
C TYR A 198 3.32 -0.84 -11.64
N PHE A 199 2.03 -0.91 -11.25
CA PHE A 199 1.37 -2.21 -11.06
C PHE A 199 1.27 -3.01 -12.35
N GLU A 200 1.00 -2.35 -13.49
CA GLU A 200 1.00 -3.02 -14.79
C GLU A 200 2.36 -3.63 -15.14
N SER A 201 3.44 -2.92 -14.85
CA SER A 201 4.79 -3.42 -15.09
C SER A 201 5.12 -4.65 -14.25
N ALA A 202 4.57 -4.75 -13.03
CA ALA A 202 4.81 -5.85 -12.12
C ALA A 202 4.22 -7.20 -12.59
N TYR A 203 3.18 -7.17 -13.45
CA TYR A 203 2.57 -8.40 -13.97
C TYR A 203 2.69 -8.57 -15.49
N LYS A 204 3.32 -7.62 -16.21
CA LYS A 204 3.64 -7.83 -17.61
C LYS A 204 4.45 -9.10 -17.77
N GLU A 205 4.01 -9.97 -18.65
CA GLU A 205 4.76 -11.17 -19.03
C GLU A 205 6.07 -10.72 -19.64
N ASN A 206 7.16 -11.07 -19.00
CA ASN A 206 8.45 -10.98 -19.63
C ASN A 206 8.48 -11.99 -20.77
N SER A 207 9.01 -11.62 -21.94
CA SER A 207 9.15 -12.55 -23.05
C SER A 207 9.91 -13.81 -22.59
N PRO A 208 9.65 -14.98 -23.19
CA PRO A 208 10.41 -16.20 -22.89
C PRO A 208 11.92 -15.99 -22.96
N GLU A 209 12.38 -15.13 -23.86
CA GLU A 209 13.79 -14.74 -24.01
C GLU A 209 14.31 -13.97 -22.82
N PHE A 210 13.50 -13.07 -22.25
CA PHE A 210 13.89 -12.32 -21.02
C PHE A 210 13.95 -13.25 -19.81
N ILE A 211 13.00 -14.19 -19.67
CA ILE A 211 13.01 -15.20 -18.61
C ILE A 211 14.26 -16.08 -18.75
N TYR A 212 14.56 -16.51 -19.96
CA TYR A 212 15.76 -17.30 -20.26
C TYR A 212 17.04 -16.54 -19.93
N PHE A 213 17.11 -15.25 -20.32
CA PHE A 213 18.25 -14.39 -20.02
C PHE A 213 18.47 -14.23 -18.52
N ILE A 214 17.41 -13.94 -17.74
CA ILE A 214 17.48 -13.78 -16.28
C ILE A 214 17.88 -15.11 -15.62
N THR A 215 17.35 -16.22 -16.10
CA THR A 215 17.72 -17.57 -15.59
C THR A 215 19.20 -17.85 -15.82
N LEU A 216 19.69 -17.62 -17.03
CA LEU A 216 21.12 -17.77 -17.33
C LEU A 216 21.98 -16.82 -16.52
N TYR A 217 21.60 -15.55 -16.39
CA TYR A 217 22.32 -14.55 -15.61
C TYR A 217 22.47 -14.97 -14.15
N ASN A 218 21.40 -15.47 -13.52
CA ASN A 218 21.44 -15.93 -12.13
C ASN A 218 22.32 -17.20 -11.99
N ILE A 219 22.22 -18.13 -12.93
CA ILE A 219 23.08 -19.33 -12.94
C ILE A 219 24.55 -18.95 -13.06
N PHE A 220 24.89 -18.01 -13.94
CA PHE A 220 26.28 -17.57 -14.12
C PHE A 220 26.80 -16.72 -12.95
N ASN A 221 25.94 -15.91 -12.29
CA ASN A 221 26.35 -15.18 -11.10
C ASN A 221 26.65 -16.10 -9.92
N ASP A 222 25.83 -17.14 -9.70
CA ASP A 222 26.08 -18.11 -8.65
C ASP A 222 27.42 -18.88 -8.89
N PHE A 223 27.88 -18.97 -10.13
CA PHE A 223 29.18 -19.57 -10.48
C PHE A 223 30.39 -18.60 -10.38
N LEU A 224 30.12 -17.28 -10.30
CA LEU A 224 31.18 -16.26 -10.21
C LEU A 224 31.45 -15.82 -8.77
N ASP A 225 30.56 -16.14 -7.84
CA ASP A 225 30.67 -15.84 -6.41
C ASP A 225 31.29 -17.01 -5.59
N ASP A 226 31.60 -18.16 -6.24
CA ASP A 226 32.42 -19.28 -5.72
C ASP A 226 33.88 -19.15 -6.22
#